data_e793075363ae33c694658da74e59ec81
#
_entry.id   e793075363ae33c694658da74e59ec81
#
_cell.length_a   1.000
_cell.length_b   1.000
_cell.length_c   1.000
_cell.angle_alpha   90.00
_cell.angle_beta   90.00
_cell.angle_gamma   90.00
#
_symmetry.space_group_name_H-M   'P 1'
#
loop_
_entity.id
_entity.type
_entity.pdbx_description
1 polymer ?
#
loop_
_entity_poly.entity_id
_entity_poly.type
_entity_poly.pdbx_seq_one_letter_code
_entity_poly.pdbx_strand_id
1 'polypeptide(L)'
;MPRRYVRNARAFIARQCAPVLPLLLGVLVSVSPSRAQITVGPITVGAGLQTSFGHTEPDGGNSTDKFQLDHARLYVSGPVVGDIKFMFNTDYDSVTNKIGVLDAVAQIEVSPMFNIWAGRFLPPSDRANLYGPFFSHEWAVYTDGIQDGYPFVFQGRDNGVVYWGQFAKKVKVSVGAFDGGSATGNSKILGAARVQIDFWDQEDGYYLNGTYYGDKNLLAIGGATQVQDGHTASTVDFLLERKLPNGGVVSIESEYSNYNRLGGYKAAYAKSQGAYALGSYLFPKAVGIGKFEILGKYAKAEFTHGATPSYNQKTTEVNFNYIIKQFKARVMTFYKDTRFNRVEPNFWQAGVGLQIQM
;
A
#
# COMPACT_ATOMS: atom_id res chain seq x y z
N MET A 1 -55.68 -28.05 10.59
CA MET A 1 -55.36 -28.11 12.04
C MET A 1 -54.16 -28.99 12.24
N PRO A 2 -53.17 -28.69 13.07
CA PRO A 2 -52.97 -27.47 13.83
C PRO A 2 -51.61 -26.76 13.57
N ARG A 3 -51.65 -25.47 13.88
CA ARG A 3 -50.59 -24.51 14.17
C ARG A 3 -49.71 -24.94 15.33
N ARG A 4 -48.51 -24.35 15.35
CA ARG A 4 -47.53 -24.03 16.41
C ARG A 4 -46.17 -24.67 16.18
N TYR A 5 -45.25 -23.82 15.75
CA TYR A 5 -43.94 -23.62 16.42
C TYR A 5 -43.16 -22.53 15.61
N VAL A 6 -43.44 -21.26 15.90
CA VAL A 6 -42.57 -20.14 15.62
C VAL A 6 -42.60 -19.25 16.85
N ARG A 7 -41.60 -19.41 17.71
CA ARG A 7 -41.16 -18.42 18.71
C ARG A 7 -40.00 -19.01 19.48
N ASN A 8 -38.86 -18.37 19.35
CA ASN A 8 -37.68 -18.34 20.23
C ASN A 8 -36.37 -18.58 19.50
N ALA A 9 -36.02 -17.69 18.57
CA ALA A 9 -34.66 -17.62 18.02
C ALA A 9 -34.06 -16.19 18.04
N ARG A 10 -34.63 -15.29 18.86
CA ARG A 10 -34.13 -13.88 18.90
C ARG A 10 -33.40 -13.46 20.17
N ALA A 11 -33.06 -14.38 21.07
CA ALA A 11 -32.47 -14.04 22.35
C ALA A 11 -31.04 -14.60 22.60
N PHE A 12 -30.39 -15.23 21.63
CA PHE A 12 -29.11 -15.92 21.89
C PHE A 12 -27.86 -15.28 21.23
N ILE A 13 -28.03 -14.28 20.35
CA ILE A 13 -26.90 -13.71 19.58
C ILE A 13 -26.23 -12.48 20.25
N ALA A 14 -26.85 -11.92 21.31
CA ALA A 14 -26.33 -10.68 21.91
C ALA A 14 -25.31 -10.88 23.05
N ARG A 15 -24.82 -12.08 23.33
CA ARG A 15 -23.96 -12.34 24.52
C ARG A 15 -22.54 -12.88 24.26
N GLN A 16 -22.09 -13.06 23.03
CA GLN A 16 -20.75 -13.63 22.79
C GLN A 16 -19.73 -12.70 22.12
N CYS A 17 -20.07 -11.49 21.74
CA CYS A 17 -19.09 -10.56 21.11
C CYS A 17 -18.38 -9.60 22.09
N ALA A 18 -18.57 -9.72 23.39
CA ALA A 18 -18.10 -8.70 24.34
C ALA A 18 -16.71 -8.94 25.02
N PRO A 19 -15.99 -10.08 24.95
CA PRO A 19 -14.73 -10.19 25.70
C PRO A 19 -13.42 -10.20 24.88
N VAL A 20 -13.42 -10.02 23.56
CA VAL A 20 -12.17 -10.17 22.79
C VAL A 20 -11.33 -8.88 22.71
N LEU A 21 -11.95 -7.72 22.83
CA LEU A 21 -11.26 -6.43 22.72
C LEU A 21 -10.30 -6.11 23.89
N PRO A 22 -10.55 -6.49 25.15
CA PRO A 22 -9.61 -6.18 26.23
C PRO A 22 -8.35 -7.07 26.27
N LEU A 23 -8.34 -8.23 25.61
CA LEU A 23 -7.19 -9.14 25.65
C LEU A 23 -6.03 -8.70 24.74
N LEU A 24 -6.33 -8.02 23.67
CA LEU A 24 -5.30 -7.50 22.73
C LEU A 24 -4.57 -6.25 23.27
N LEU A 25 -5.21 -5.44 24.10
CA LEU A 25 -4.58 -4.28 24.74
C LEU A 25 -3.66 -4.65 25.92
N GLY A 26 -3.86 -5.80 26.54
CA GLY A 26 -3.09 -6.24 27.74
C GLY A 26 -1.69 -6.81 27.43
N VAL A 27 -1.43 -7.23 26.20
CA VAL A 27 -0.14 -7.85 25.81
C VAL A 27 0.93 -6.82 25.40
N LEU A 28 0.56 -5.56 25.18
CA LEU A 28 1.48 -4.52 24.69
C LEU A 28 2.27 -3.77 25.76
N VAL A 29 2.16 -4.13 27.06
CA VAL A 29 2.67 -3.29 28.16
C VAL A 29 4.13 -3.58 28.56
N SER A 30 4.84 -4.54 27.97
CA SER A 30 6.21 -4.89 28.37
C SER A 30 7.20 -5.06 27.22
N VAL A 31 7.19 -4.16 26.22
CA VAL A 31 8.26 -4.16 25.20
C VAL A 31 9.34 -3.18 25.60
N SER A 32 10.44 -3.70 26.14
CA SER A 32 11.70 -2.95 26.24
C SER A 32 12.09 -2.45 24.84
N PRO A 33 12.71 -1.26 24.69
CA PRO A 33 13.11 -0.75 23.38
C PRO A 33 14.16 -1.66 22.76
N SER A 34 13.75 -2.67 22.01
CA SER A 34 14.65 -3.49 21.23
C SER A 34 15.20 -2.67 20.07
N ARG A 35 16.50 -2.77 19.83
CA ARG A 35 17.12 -2.20 18.64
C ARG A 35 16.46 -2.82 17.41
N ALA A 36 15.84 -1.98 16.61
CA ALA A 36 14.98 -2.39 15.50
C ALA A 36 15.70 -2.98 14.28
N GLN A 37 17.06 -2.96 14.27
CA GLN A 37 17.88 -3.50 13.17
C GLN A 37 19.17 -4.09 13.75
N ILE A 38 19.59 -5.24 13.20
CA ILE A 38 20.89 -5.84 13.48
C ILE A 38 21.85 -5.42 12.37
N THR A 39 22.94 -4.77 12.76
CA THR A 39 24.04 -4.45 11.82
C THR A 39 25.17 -5.44 12.05
N VAL A 40 25.50 -6.22 11.02
CA VAL A 40 26.62 -7.16 11.02
C VAL A 40 27.68 -6.60 10.07
N GLY A 41 28.64 -5.86 10.61
CA GLY A 41 29.57 -5.11 9.80
C GLY A 41 28.86 -3.99 9.03
N PRO A 42 29.06 -3.84 7.71
CA PRO A 42 28.38 -2.84 6.90
C PRO A 42 26.96 -3.25 6.47
N ILE A 43 26.50 -4.47 6.80
CA ILE A 43 25.20 -5.00 6.36
C ILE A 43 24.13 -4.69 7.39
N THR A 44 23.00 -4.15 6.92
CA THR A 44 21.79 -3.94 7.70
C THR A 44 20.79 -5.04 7.41
N VAL A 45 20.25 -5.66 8.46
CA VAL A 45 19.19 -6.67 8.38
C VAL A 45 17.99 -6.16 9.15
N GLY A 46 16.82 -6.23 8.55
CA GLY A 46 15.55 -5.88 9.16
C GLY A 46 14.47 -6.91 8.84
N ALA A 47 13.37 -6.86 9.55
CA ALA A 47 12.22 -7.73 9.33
C ALA A 47 10.90 -6.96 9.51
N GLY A 48 9.86 -7.40 8.82
CA GLY A 48 8.51 -6.86 8.94
C GLY A 48 7.47 -7.95 9.02
N LEU A 49 6.45 -7.73 9.85
CA LEU A 49 5.29 -8.60 10.01
C LEU A 49 4.03 -7.77 9.93
N GLN A 50 3.08 -8.22 9.14
CA GLN A 50 1.69 -7.76 9.15
C GLN A 50 0.77 -8.96 9.33
N THR A 51 -0.15 -8.89 10.30
CA THR A 51 -1.18 -9.90 10.54
C THR A 51 -2.50 -9.22 10.86
N SER A 52 -3.60 -9.80 10.43
CA SER A 52 -4.93 -9.22 10.63
C SER A 52 -5.98 -10.25 11.02
N PHE A 53 -7.05 -9.76 11.63
CA PHE A 53 -8.34 -10.41 11.70
C PHE A 53 -9.35 -9.57 10.94
N GLY A 54 -10.11 -10.18 10.05
CA GLY A 54 -11.11 -9.52 9.23
C GLY A 54 -12.39 -10.31 9.15
N HIS A 55 -13.51 -9.58 9.14
CA HIS A 55 -14.84 -10.04 8.83
C HIS A 55 -15.25 -9.48 7.47
N THR A 56 -15.83 -10.33 6.62
CA THR A 56 -16.36 -9.93 5.30
C THR A 56 -17.80 -10.41 5.20
N GLU A 57 -18.70 -9.49 4.84
CA GLU A 57 -20.14 -9.75 4.65
C GLU A 57 -20.54 -9.37 3.23
N PRO A 58 -20.72 -10.33 2.31
CA PRO A 58 -21.24 -10.07 0.97
C PRO A 58 -22.77 -9.94 0.98
N ASP A 59 -23.31 -9.10 0.09
CA ASP A 59 -24.74 -9.00 -0.15
C ASP A 59 -25.27 -10.34 -0.72
N GLY A 60 -26.09 -11.04 0.08
CA GLY A 60 -26.72 -12.31 -0.34
C GLY A 60 -25.82 -13.55 -0.30
N GLY A 61 -24.69 -13.48 0.38
CA GLY A 61 -23.75 -14.59 0.60
C GLY A 61 -23.56 -14.95 2.07
N ASN A 62 -22.64 -15.85 2.34
CA ASN A 62 -22.22 -16.19 3.70
C ASN A 62 -21.08 -15.28 4.14
N SER A 63 -21.15 -14.79 5.36
CA SER A 63 -20.05 -14.06 5.99
C SER A 63 -18.82 -14.94 6.21
N THR A 64 -17.67 -14.31 6.25
CA THR A 64 -16.38 -14.99 6.49
C THR A 64 -15.58 -14.24 7.55
N ASP A 65 -15.13 -14.97 8.56
CA ASP A 65 -14.17 -14.51 9.56
C ASP A 65 -12.81 -15.16 9.29
N LYS A 66 -11.74 -14.36 9.29
CA LYS A 66 -10.42 -14.86 8.95
C LYS A 66 -9.32 -14.20 9.77
N PHE A 67 -8.46 -15.01 10.39
CA PHE A 67 -7.11 -14.60 10.78
C PHE A 67 -6.17 -14.81 9.60
N GLN A 68 -5.32 -13.83 9.34
CA GLN A 68 -4.41 -13.86 8.21
C GLN A 68 -3.02 -13.35 8.59
N LEU A 69 -1.99 -14.06 8.14
CA LEU A 69 -0.67 -13.50 7.97
C LEU A 69 -0.68 -12.76 6.63
N ASP A 70 -0.67 -11.43 6.67
CA ASP A 70 -0.74 -10.61 5.46
C ASP A 70 0.63 -10.55 4.78
N HIS A 71 1.66 -10.19 5.54
CA HIS A 71 3.03 -10.07 5.07
C HIS A 71 4.05 -10.54 6.11
N ALA A 72 5.14 -11.14 5.64
CA ALA A 72 6.34 -11.41 6.43
C ALA A 72 7.56 -11.13 5.57
N ARG A 73 8.28 -10.05 5.89
CA ARG A 73 9.41 -9.53 5.10
C ARG A 73 10.74 -9.68 5.81
N LEU A 74 11.75 -9.97 5.02
CA LEU A 74 13.15 -9.83 5.39
C LEU A 74 13.78 -8.75 4.51
N TYR A 75 14.49 -7.82 5.13
CA TYR A 75 15.24 -6.75 4.47
C TYR A 75 16.73 -6.95 4.70
N VAL A 76 17.51 -6.93 3.64
CA VAL A 76 18.98 -6.98 3.71
C VAL A 76 19.54 -5.91 2.78
N SER A 77 20.38 -5.03 3.28
CA SER A 77 21.02 -4.00 2.45
C SER A 77 22.39 -3.62 3.01
N GLY A 78 23.24 -3.07 2.17
CA GLY A 78 24.52 -2.57 2.60
C GLY A 78 25.40 -2.07 1.46
N PRO A 79 26.48 -1.36 1.79
CA PRO A 79 27.50 -0.96 0.84
C PRO A 79 28.33 -2.17 0.38
N VAL A 80 28.76 -2.15 -0.87
CA VAL A 80 29.66 -3.16 -1.45
C VAL A 80 31.06 -2.55 -1.61
N VAL A 81 31.18 -1.50 -2.43
CA VAL A 81 32.41 -0.77 -2.64
C VAL A 81 32.11 0.62 -3.21
N GLY A 82 32.71 1.67 -2.69
CA GLY A 82 32.48 3.05 -3.12
C GLY A 82 30.99 3.41 -3.07
N ASP A 83 30.45 3.85 -4.20
CA ASP A 83 29.05 4.25 -4.35
C ASP A 83 28.12 3.07 -4.69
N ILE A 84 28.65 1.85 -4.71
CA ILE A 84 27.89 0.63 -5.02
C ILE A 84 27.34 0.03 -3.74
N LYS A 85 26.02 -0.15 -3.70
CA LYS A 85 25.26 -0.80 -2.63
C LYS A 85 24.44 -1.95 -3.21
N PHE A 86 23.93 -2.80 -2.33
CA PHE A 86 22.94 -3.78 -2.69
C PHE A 86 21.70 -3.68 -1.78
N MET A 87 20.58 -4.12 -2.30
CA MET A 87 19.34 -4.32 -1.57
C MET A 87 18.74 -5.68 -1.96
N PHE A 88 18.34 -6.45 -0.94
CA PHE A 88 17.67 -7.73 -1.13
C PHE A 88 16.52 -7.85 -0.12
N ASN A 89 15.31 -8.01 -0.64
CA ASN A 89 14.12 -8.15 0.19
C ASN A 89 13.33 -9.38 -0.25
N THR A 90 12.74 -10.08 0.71
CA THR A 90 11.76 -11.14 0.45
C THR A 90 10.43 -10.76 1.09
N ASP A 91 9.33 -11.31 0.59
CA ASP A 91 8.02 -11.19 1.23
C ASP A 91 7.25 -12.51 1.12
N TYR A 92 6.43 -12.77 2.13
CA TYR A 92 5.44 -13.83 2.09
C TYR A 92 4.21 -13.34 1.32
N ASP A 93 3.75 -14.16 0.38
CA ASP A 93 2.51 -13.94 -0.35
C ASP A 93 1.40 -14.78 0.28
N SER A 94 0.42 -14.12 0.87
CA SER A 94 -0.72 -14.77 1.54
C SER A 94 -1.69 -15.47 0.58
N VAL A 95 -1.64 -15.17 -0.72
CA VAL A 95 -2.48 -15.84 -1.74
C VAL A 95 -1.89 -17.18 -2.15
N THR A 96 -0.59 -17.21 -2.42
CA THR A 96 0.12 -18.43 -2.85
C THR A 96 0.72 -19.23 -1.68
N ASN A 97 0.73 -18.68 -0.46
CA ASN A 97 1.42 -19.22 0.72
C ASN A 97 2.92 -19.49 0.47
N LYS A 98 3.58 -18.61 -0.31
CA LYS A 98 5.00 -18.74 -0.66
C LYS A 98 5.78 -17.49 -0.29
N ILE A 99 7.06 -17.68 -0.02
CA ILE A 99 8.02 -16.59 0.10
C ILE A 99 8.68 -16.39 -1.25
N GLY A 100 8.65 -15.16 -1.76
CA GLY A 100 9.29 -14.77 -3.01
C GLY A 100 10.33 -13.68 -2.82
N VAL A 101 11.23 -13.56 -3.81
CA VAL A 101 12.15 -12.43 -3.89
C VAL A 101 11.38 -11.20 -4.33
N LEU A 102 11.32 -10.21 -3.46
CA LEU A 102 10.68 -8.94 -3.72
C LEU A 102 11.64 -8.02 -4.48
N ASP A 103 12.75 -7.68 -3.86
CA ASP A 103 13.78 -6.84 -4.47
C ASP A 103 15.14 -7.58 -4.45
N ALA A 104 15.90 -7.45 -5.53
CA ALA A 104 17.29 -7.89 -5.64
C ALA A 104 18.01 -6.90 -6.56
N VAL A 105 18.67 -5.89 -5.99
CA VAL A 105 19.09 -4.66 -6.69
C VAL A 105 20.54 -4.34 -6.42
N ALA A 106 21.29 -4.11 -7.48
CA ALA A 106 22.54 -3.37 -7.44
C ALA A 106 22.21 -1.87 -7.56
N GLN A 107 22.70 -1.07 -6.62
CA GLN A 107 22.44 0.36 -6.53
C GLN A 107 23.77 1.10 -6.69
N ILE A 108 23.91 1.90 -7.73
CA ILE A 108 25.06 2.80 -7.97
C ILE A 108 24.57 4.21 -7.67
N GLU A 109 24.92 4.76 -6.51
CA GLU A 109 24.41 6.03 -5.98
C GLU A 109 25.54 7.04 -5.81
N VAL A 110 25.92 7.70 -6.92
CA VAL A 110 27.06 8.61 -7.01
C VAL A 110 26.75 9.96 -6.36
N SER A 111 25.52 10.46 -6.50
CA SER A 111 25.10 11.75 -5.96
C SER A 111 23.59 11.81 -5.85
N PRO A 112 23.02 12.81 -5.16
CA PRO A 112 21.57 12.99 -5.15
C PRO A 112 20.96 13.10 -6.57
N MET A 113 21.71 13.62 -7.54
CA MET A 113 21.24 13.83 -8.91
C MET A 113 21.50 12.66 -9.85
N PHE A 114 22.36 11.70 -9.48
CA PHE A 114 22.78 10.63 -10.39
C PHE A 114 22.84 9.28 -9.67
N ASN A 115 21.82 8.46 -9.91
CA ASN A 115 21.69 7.13 -9.34
C ASN A 115 21.23 6.16 -10.44
N ILE A 116 21.83 4.98 -10.48
CA ILE A 116 21.44 3.89 -11.38
C ILE A 116 21.19 2.65 -10.54
N TRP A 117 19.99 2.09 -10.68
CA TRP A 117 19.65 0.81 -10.08
C TRP A 117 19.41 -0.23 -11.16
N ALA A 118 19.90 -1.45 -10.94
CA ALA A 118 19.73 -2.58 -11.85
C ALA A 118 19.39 -3.85 -11.07
N GLY A 119 18.45 -4.63 -11.58
CA GLY A 119 17.98 -5.86 -10.95
C GLY A 119 16.47 -5.95 -10.91
N ARG A 120 15.92 -6.53 -9.84
CA ARG A 120 14.49 -6.67 -9.60
C ARG A 120 14.04 -5.67 -8.54
N PHE A 121 13.11 -4.79 -8.88
CA PHE A 121 12.56 -3.77 -7.97
C PHE A 121 11.29 -3.13 -8.57
N LEU A 122 10.67 -2.18 -7.85
CA LEU A 122 9.53 -1.42 -8.35
C LEU A 122 9.93 -0.49 -9.49
N PRO A 123 9.33 -0.63 -10.69
CA PRO A 123 9.47 0.36 -11.75
C PRO A 123 8.92 1.73 -11.33
N PRO A 124 9.31 2.84 -12.01
CA PRO A 124 8.64 4.12 -11.84
C PRO A 124 7.13 3.98 -12.07
N SER A 125 6.34 4.28 -11.04
CA SER A 125 4.89 4.06 -11.01
C SER A 125 4.20 5.08 -10.11
N ASP A 126 2.93 4.84 -9.74
CA ASP A 126 2.19 5.66 -8.79
C ASP A 126 2.79 5.67 -7.39
N ARG A 127 2.34 6.62 -6.56
CA ARG A 127 2.76 6.77 -5.16
C ARG A 127 2.46 5.52 -4.35
N ALA A 128 1.26 4.98 -4.44
CA ALA A 128 0.83 3.85 -3.64
C ALA A 128 1.67 2.59 -3.90
N ASN A 129 2.03 2.34 -5.15
CA ASN A 129 2.92 1.26 -5.50
C ASN A 129 4.35 1.50 -4.97
N LEU A 130 4.86 2.75 -5.05
CA LEU A 130 6.20 3.10 -4.59
C LEU A 130 6.38 3.08 -3.06
N TYR A 131 5.30 3.14 -2.26
CA TYR A 131 5.43 2.96 -0.81
C TYR A 131 5.12 1.53 -0.33
N GLY A 132 4.26 0.81 -1.00
CA GLY A 132 3.88 -0.56 -0.64
C GLY A 132 3.17 -0.68 0.72
N PRO A 133 2.72 -1.89 1.11
CA PRO A 133 1.80 -2.08 2.24
C PRO A 133 2.40 -1.73 3.61
N PHE A 134 3.70 -1.87 3.82
CA PHE A 134 4.33 -1.52 5.10
C PHE A 134 4.44 -0.03 5.35
N PHE A 135 4.42 0.80 4.30
CA PHE A 135 4.57 2.24 4.36
C PHE A 135 3.30 2.98 3.91
N SER A 136 2.20 2.25 3.75
CA SER A 136 0.88 2.81 3.44
C SER A 136 0.26 3.52 4.64
N HIS A 137 -0.66 4.40 4.37
CA HIS A 137 -1.45 5.11 5.39
C HIS A 137 -2.61 4.24 5.91
N GLU A 138 -3.28 3.50 5.02
CA GLU A 138 -4.35 2.55 5.31
C GLU A 138 -3.84 1.10 5.35
N TRP A 139 -4.66 0.15 5.87
CA TRP A 139 -4.27 -1.25 6.00
C TRP A 139 -4.22 -1.97 4.66
N ALA A 140 -5.28 -1.97 3.91
CA ALA A 140 -5.41 -2.74 2.67
C ALA A 140 -5.45 -1.80 1.46
N VAL A 141 -4.30 -1.21 1.12
CA VAL A 141 -4.16 -0.15 0.12
C VAL A 141 -4.63 -0.54 -1.28
N TYR A 142 -4.42 -1.78 -1.71
CA TYR A 142 -4.66 -2.20 -3.10
C TYR A 142 -6.02 -2.86 -3.34
N THR A 143 -7.08 -2.46 -2.66
CA THR A 143 -8.39 -3.13 -2.76
C THR A 143 -9.50 -2.28 -3.36
N ASP A 144 -9.20 -1.06 -3.76
CA ASP A 144 -10.18 -0.11 -4.29
C ASP A 144 -10.33 -0.10 -5.83
N GLY A 145 -9.51 -0.87 -6.52
CA GLY A 145 -9.58 -1.02 -7.97
C GLY A 145 -8.78 0.00 -8.76
N ILE A 146 -7.95 0.81 -8.12
CA ILE A 146 -7.18 1.89 -8.75
C ILE A 146 -5.68 1.60 -8.69
N GLN A 147 -5.14 1.46 -7.49
CA GLN A 147 -3.72 1.23 -7.27
C GLN A 147 -3.31 -0.19 -7.70
N ASP A 148 -2.01 -0.38 -7.89
CA ASP A 148 -1.40 -1.67 -8.23
C ASP A 148 -1.92 -2.28 -9.54
N GLY A 149 -2.33 -1.42 -10.47
CA GLY A 149 -2.80 -1.85 -11.78
C GLY A 149 -1.69 -2.04 -12.83
N TYR A 150 -0.43 -1.77 -12.51
CA TYR A 150 0.69 -1.91 -13.44
C TYR A 150 0.98 -3.38 -13.78
N PRO A 151 1.59 -3.67 -14.95
CA PRO A 151 1.84 -5.05 -15.42
C PRO A 151 3.03 -5.69 -14.71
N PHE A 152 2.93 -5.94 -13.43
CA PHE A 152 4.01 -6.44 -12.58
C PHE A 152 4.02 -7.95 -12.40
N VAL A 153 5.16 -8.47 -12.01
CA VAL A 153 5.38 -9.90 -11.80
C VAL A 153 4.95 -10.35 -10.42
N PHE A 154 5.56 -9.81 -9.38
CA PHE A 154 5.28 -10.17 -7.99
C PHE A 154 5.27 -8.91 -7.15
N GLN A 155 4.13 -8.62 -6.55
CA GLN A 155 3.91 -7.44 -5.70
C GLN A 155 4.48 -6.14 -6.32
N GLY A 156 4.21 -5.91 -7.60
CA GLY A 156 4.60 -4.71 -8.30
C GLY A 156 6.04 -4.66 -8.82
N ARG A 157 6.86 -5.72 -8.69
CA ARG A 157 8.27 -5.72 -9.08
C ARG A 157 8.49 -6.28 -10.47
N ASP A 158 9.54 -5.76 -11.13
CA ASP A 158 10.01 -6.28 -12.41
C ASP A 158 11.54 -6.21 -12.50
N ASN A 159 12.11 -6.95 -13.46
CA ASN A 159 13.55 -6.91 -13.74
C ASN A 159 13.85 -5.78 -14.70
N GLY A 160 14.83 -4.96 -14.38
CA GLY A 160 15.16 -3.83 -15.24
C GLY A 160 16.29 -2.95 -14.73
N VAL A 161 16.37 -1.78 -15.34
CA VAL A 161 17.32 -0.73 -14.99
C VAL A 161 16.60 0.61 -14.94
N VAL A 162 16.94 1.42 -13.95
CA VAL A 162 16.41 2.78 -13.80
C VAL A 162 17.54 3.75 -13.51
N TYR A 163 17.49 4.92 -14.14
CA TYR A 163 18.13 6.14 -13.68
C TYR A 163 17.13 6.90 -12.82
N TRP A 164 17.59 7.45 -11.67
CA TRP A 164 16.82 8.41 -10.91
C TRP A 164 17.69 9.49 -10.29
N GLY A 165 17.10 10.67 -10.07
CA GLY A 165 17.82 11.80 -9.47
C GLY A 165 16.87 12.81 -8.84
N GLN A 166 17.42 13.55 -7.86
CA GLN A 166 16.75 14.61 -7.13
C GLN A 166 17.48 15.95 -7.39
N PHE A 167 16.75 16.93 -7.88
CA PHE A 167 17.28 18.21 -8.33
C PHE A 167 16.76 19.35 -7.47
N ALA A 168 17.65 20.23 -7.04
CA ALA A 168 17.34 21.45 -6.28
C ALA A 168 16.47 21.22 -5.04
N LYS A 169 16.45 20.01 -4.49
CA LYS A 169 15.56 19.58 -3.39
C LYS A 169 14.06 19.79 -3.70
N LYS A 170 13.69 19.79 -4.97
CA LYS A 170 12.32 20.07 -5.41
C LYS A 170 11.80 19.12 -6.48
N VAL A 171 12.66 18.61 -7.35
CA VAL A 171 12.23 17.78 -8.46
C VAL A 171 12.91 16.43 -8.38
N LYS A 172 12.12 15.36 -8.41
CA LYS A 172 12.59 13.98 -8.53
C LYS A 172 12.20 13.45 -9.91
N VAL A 173 13.13 12.84 -10.60
CA VAL A 173 12.93 12.22 -11.91
C VAL A 173 13.40 10.78 -11.84
N SER A 174 12.65 9.86 -12.42
CA SER A 174 13.09 8.49 -12.67
C SER A 174 12.66 8.05 -14.06
N VAL A 175 13.55 7.33 -14.76
CA VAL A 175 13.27 6.74 -16.06
C VAL A 175 13.99 5.44 -16.20
N GLY A 176 13.32 4.40 -16.70
CA GLY A 176 13.89 3.06 -16.77
C GLY A 176 13.28 2.20 -17.86
N ALA A 177 13.91 1.04 -18.03
CA ALA A 177 13.50 -0.01 -18.95
C ALA A 177 13.42 -1.33 -18.19
N PHE A 178 12.33 -2.07 -18.40
CA PHE A 178 12.00 -3.27 -17.65
C PHE A 178 11.54 -4.38 -18.59
N ASP A 179 11.56 -5.61 -18.10
CA ASP A 179 11.17 -6.79 -18.89
C ASP A 179 9.68 -6.73 -19.30
N GLY A 180 8.78 -6.49 -18.35
CA GLY A 180 7.33 -6.39 -18.62
C GLY A 180 6.66 -7.68 -19.14
N GLY A 181 7.45 -8.65 -19.58
CA GLY A 181 7.00 -9.81 -20.36
C GLY A 181 6.15 -10.79 -19.59
N SER A 182 6.42 -10.99 -18.30
CA SER A 182 5.71 -12.00 -17.50
C SER A 182 4.26 -11.63 -17.18
N ALA A 183 3.93 -10.35 -17.14
CA ALA A 183 2.56 -9.90 -16.86
C ALA A 183 1.70 -9.78 -18.12
N THR A 184 2.29 -9.49 -19.26
CA THR A 184 1.56 -9.25 -20.52
C THR A 184 1.69 -10.40 -21.53
N GLY A 185 2.61 -11.34 -21.31
CA GLY A 185 3.00 -12.35 -22.31
C GLY A 185 3.74 -11.75 -23.51
N ASN A 186 4.12 -10.47 -23.43
CA ASN A 186 4.80 -9.74 -24.49
C ASN A 186 6.32 -9.71 -24.20
N SER A 187 7.14 -9.99 -25.19
CA SER A 187 8.62 -9.98 -25.07
C SER A 187 9.25 -8.60 -25.31
N LYS A 188 8.45 -7.56 -25.49
CA LYS A 188 8.96 -6.20 -25.69
C LYS A 188 9.25 -5.52 -24.38
N ILE A 189 10.30 -4.71 -24.37
CA ILE A 189 10.71 -3.92 -23.21
C ILE A 189 9.61 -2.93 -22.83
N LEU A 190 9.36 -2.82 -21.54
CA LEU A 190 8.50 -1.82 -20.93
C LEU A 190 9.35 -0.60 -20.56
N GLY A 191 9.01 0.56 -21.10
CA GLY A 191 9.56 1.86 -20.68
C GLY A 191 8.73 2.43 -19.54
N ALA A 192 9.37 2.94 -18.49
CA ALA A 192 8.72 3.55 -17.34
C ALA A 192 9.38 4.88 -16.98
N ALA A 193 8.58 5.90 -16.67
CA ALA A 193 9.06 7.19 -16.21
C ALA A 193 8.16 7.79 -15.14
N ARG A 194 8.75 8.57 -14.21
CA ARG A 194 8.04 9.34 -13.19
C ARG A 194 8.74 10.67 -12.97
N VAL A 195 7.95 11.72 -12.78
CA VAL A 195 8.39 13.03 -12.31
C VAL A 195 7.58 13.39 -11.08
N GLN A 196 8.24 13.92 -10.05
CA GLN A 196 7.60 14.44 -8.85
C GLN A 196 8.15 15.82 -8.53
N ILE A 197 7.27 16.73 -8.10
CA ILE A 197 7.62 18.07 -7.64
C ILE A 197 7.23 18.20 -6.17
N ASP A 198 8.22 18.52 -5.32
CA ASP A 198 8.08 18.76 -3.89
C ASP A 198 8.08 20.28 -3.66
N PHE A 199 6.93 20.86 -3.33
CA PHE A 199 6.80 22.30 -3.12
C PHE A 199 7.31 22.74 -1.76
N TRP A 200 7.21 21.87 -0.74
CA TRP A 200 7.66 22.12 0.64
C TRP A 200 8.91 21.29 0.95
N ASP A 201 8.87 20.40 1.94
CA ASP A 201 9.99 19.51 2.25
C ASP A 201 10.15 18.46 1.15
N GLN A 202 11.37 18.02 0.91
CA GLN A 202 11.68 16.99 -0.08
C GLN A 202 11.36 15.60 0.45
N GLU A 203 10.77 14.74 -0.39
CA GLU A 203 10.72 13.30 -0.18
C GLU A 203 12.00 12.66 -0.71
N ASP A 204 12.89 12.24 0.22
CA ASP A 204 14.19 11.69 -0.14
C ASP A 204 14.10 10.24 -0.66
N GLY A 205 15.04 9.88 -1.55
CA GLY A 205 15.19 8.51 -2.06
C GLY A 205 14.26 8.16 -3.21
N TYR A 206 14.38 6.94 -3.70
CA TYR A 206 13.58 6.42 -4.80
C TYR A 206 12.17 6.06 -4.36
N TYR A 207 12.03 5.32 -3.24
CA TYR A 207 10.76 4.92 -2.67
C TYR A 207 10.09 6.06 -1.90
N LEU A 208 8.78 5.95 -1.73
CA LEU A 208 7.94 6.94 -1.07
C LEU A 208 7.33 6.37 0.21
N ASN A 209 6.59 7.21 0.94
CA ASN A 209 5.75 6.82 2.06
C ASN A 209 4.33 7.38 1.85
N GLY A 210 3.32 6.67 2.36
CA GLY A 210 1.94 7.17 2.38
C GLY A 210 1.75 8.30 3.40
N THR A 211 2.55 8.33 4.46
CA THR A 211 2.58 9.41 5.47
C THR A 211 3.97 9.53 6.09
N TYR A 212 4.27 10.66 6.69
CA TYR A 212 5.49 10.92 7.46
C TYR A 212 5.21 11.20 8.94
N TYR A 213 3.93 11.10 9.35
CA TYR A 213 3.47 11.34 10.72
C TYR A 213 3.92 12.70 11.29
N GLY A 214 4.11 13.71 10.42
CA GLY A 214 4.53 15.07 10.76
C GLY A 214 6.03 15.27 10.94
N ASP A 215 6.87 14.31 10.55
CA ASP A 215 8.32 14.50 10.47
C ASP A 215 8.72 15.43 9.32
N LYS A 216 7.87 15.53 8.30
CA LYS A 216 7.99 16.46 7.17
C LYS A 216 6.68 17.20 6.95
N ASN A 217 6.77 18.43 6.44
CA ASN A 217 5.63 19.13 5.87
C ASN A 217 5.72 19.00 4.36
N LEU A 218 4.78 18.30 3.77
CA LEU A 218 4.82 17.94 2.36
C LEU A 218 3.70 18.62 1.58
N LEU A 219 4.03 19.00 0.38
CA LEU A 219 3.11 19.26 -0.71
C LEU A 219 3.80 18.75 -1.97
N ALA A 220 3.41 17.57 -2.42
CA ALA A 220 4.03 16.88 -3.54
C ALA A 220 2.98 16.53 -4.60
N ILE A 221 3.36 16.68 -5.87
CA ILE A 221 2.60 16.22 -7.03
C ILE A 221 3.52 15.34 -7.85
N GLY A 222 3.05 14.13 -8.16
CA GLY A 222 3.75 13.16 -8.97
C GLY A 222 2.95 12.78 -10.21
N GLY A 223 3.65 12.35 -11.25
CA GLY A 223 3.05 11.75 -12.43
C GLY A 223 3.96 10.67 -12.97
N ALA A 224 3.37 9.53 -13.33
CA ALA A 224 4.09 8.39 -13.89
C ALA A 224 3.43 7.91 -15.18
N THR A 225 4.23 7.33 -16.06
CA THR A 225 3.75 6.65 -17.25
C THR A 225 4.60 5.42 -17.54
N GLN A 226 3.95 4.38 -18.03
CA GLN A 226 4.58 3.19 -18.54
C GLN A 226 4.06 2.92 -19.95
N VAL A 227 4.94 2.45 -20.83
CA VAL A 227 4.63 2.18 -22.23
C VAL A 227 5.24 0.85 -22.64
N GLN A 228 4.44 0.00 -23.25
CA GLN A 228 4.90 -1.26 -23.85
C GLN A 228 4.07 -1.55 -25.11
N ASP A 229 4.72 -1.75 -26.24
CA ASP A 229 4.08 -2.12 -27.52
C ASP A 229 2.89 -1.21 -27.92
N GLY A 230 3.03 0.11 -27.70
CA GLY A 230 1.97 1.09 -28.01
C GLY A 230 0.82 1.15 -27.00
N HIS A 231 0.87 0.37 -25.92
CA HIS A 231 -0.07 0.40 -24.81
C HIS A 231 0.49 1.22 -23.65
N THR A 232 -0.39 1.82 -22.84
CA THR A 232 0.02 2.79 -21.81
C THR A 232 -0.67 2.56 -20.47
N ALA A 233 0.08 2.82 -19.39
CA ALA A 233 -0.43 3.01 -18.04
C ALA A 233 0.07 4.37 -17.54
N SER A 234 -0.82 5.23 -17.05
CA SER A 234 -0.45 6.57 -16.60
C SER A 234 -1.18 6.96 -15.34
N THR A 235 -0.49 7.65 -14.43
CA THR A 235 -1.04 8.10 -13.15
C THR A 235 -0.62 9.53 -12.86
N VAL A 236 -1.45 10.21 -12.05
CA VAL A 236 -1.11 11.46 -11.39
C VAL A 236 -1.48 11.31 -9.92
N ASP A 237 -0.57 11.64 -9.03
CA ASP A 237 -0.76 11.55 -7.60
C ASP A 237 -0.39 12.83 -6.86
N PHE A 238 -0.95 12.97 -5.67
CA PHE A 238 -0.81 14.13 -4.81
C PHE A 238 -0.68 13.70 -3.36
N LEU A 239 0.23 14.34 -2.60
CA LEU A 239 0.30 14.24 -1.15
C LEU A 239 0.48 15.62 -0.54
N LEU A 240 -0.41 15.96 0.39
CA LEU A 240 -0.24 17.05 1.34
C LEU A 240 -0.15 16.45 2.74
N GLU A 241 0.92 16.75 3.47
CA GLU A 241 1.00 16.46 4.90
C GLU A 241 1.51 17.68 5.65
N ARG A 242 0.83 18.03 6.73
CA ARG A 242 1.22 19.18 7.55
C ARG A 242 1.04 18.95 9.04
N LYS A 243 2.11 19.19 9.77
CA LYS A 243 2.04 19.29 11.22
C LYS A 243 1.43 20.63 11.63
N LEU A 244 0.40 20.57 12.45
CA LEU A 244 -0.32 21.75 12.93
C LEU A 244 0.33 22.33 14.19
N PRO A 245 0.07 23.61 14.54
CA PRO A 245 0.61 24.24 15.75
C PRO A 245 0.27 23.51 17.05
N ASN A 246 -0.88 22.82 17.11
CA ASN A 246 -1.29 22.00 18.26
C ASN A 246 -0.57 20.65 18.33
N GLY A 247 0.33 20.34 17.39
CA GLY A 247 1.08 19.08 17.31
C GLY A 247 0.32 17.90 16.63
N GLY A 248 -0.91 18.13 16.17
CA GLY A 248 -1.62 17.19 15.30
C GLY A 248 -1.06 17.21 13.89
N VAL A 249 -1.37 16.17 13.08
CA VAL A 249 -0.95 16.08 11.68
C VAL A 249 -2.17 15.84 10.81
N VAL A 250 -2.31 16.65 9.76
CA VAL A 250 -3.30 16.45 8.69
C VAL A 250 -2.57 15.89 7.47
N SER A 251 -3.12 14.85 6.87
CA SER A 251 -2.64 14.31 5.60
C SER A 251 -3.80 14.20 4.62
N ILE A 252 -3.54 14.54 3.35
CA ILE A 252 -4.46 14.36 2.22
C ILE A 252 -3.66 13.73 1.10
N GLU A 253 -4.11 12.57 0.64
CA GLU A 253 -3.54 11.86 -0.51
C GLU A 253 -4.62 11.64 -1.56
N SER A 254 -4.27 11.73 -2.82
CA SER A 254 -5.15 11.40 -3.93
C SER A 254 -4.37 10.90 -5.13
N GLU A 255 -5.04 10.11 -5.96
CA GLU A 255 -4.48 9.59 -7.20
C GLU A 255 -5.57 9.44 -8.26
N TYR A 256 -5.19 9.65 -9.50
CA TYR A 256 -5.93 9.23 -10.68
C TYR A 256 -5.06 8.33 -11.54
N SER A 257 -5.59 7.16 -11.91
CA SER A 257 -4.91 6.18 -12.76
C SER A 257 -5.72 5.88 -14.02
N ASN A 258 -5.02 5.66 -15.13
CA ASN A 258 -5.59 5.26 -16.41
C ASN A 258 -4.71 4.19 -17.04
N TYR A 259 -5.31 3.01 -17.26
CA TYR A 259 -4.67 1.86 -17.89
C TYR A 259 -5.34 1.58 -19.24
N ASN A 260 -4.57 1.72 -20.32
CA ASN A 260 -5.03 1.48 -21.67
C ASN A 260 -4.29 0.28 -22.28
N ARG A 261 -4.86 -0.90 -22.12
CA ARG A 261 -4.33 -2.19 -22.58
C ARG A 261 -2.94 -2.54 -22.02
N LEU A 262 -2.49 -1.85 -20.99
CA LEU A 262 -1.28 -2.13 -20.26
C LEU A 262 -1.60 -2.10 -18.77
N GLY A 263 -1.53 -3.26 -18.11
CA GLY A 263 -1.91 -3.38 -16.72
C GLY A 263 -3.43 -3.20 -16.49
N GLY A 264 -3.76 -2.68 -15.35
CA GLY A 264 -5.12 -2.52 -14.85
C GLY A 264 -5.44 -3.52 -13.76
N TYR A 265 -6.15 -3.07 -12.75
CA TYR A 265 -6.48 -3.84 -11.55
C TYR A 265 -7.16 -5.19 -11.85
N LYS A 266 -7.95 -5.25 -12.92
CA LYS A 266 -8.53 -6.48 -13.44
C LYS A 266 -8.05 -6.70 -14.88
N ALA A 267 -7.04 -7.52 -15.04
CA ALA A 267 -6.38 -7.80 -16.33
C ALA A 267 -7.32 -8.32 -17.45
N ALA A 268 -8.51 -8.82 -17.09
CA ALA A 268 -9.54 -9.18 -18.05
C ALA A 268 -10.14 -7.99 -18.81
N TYR A 269 -9.95 -6.76 -18.34
CA TYR A 269 -10.47 -5.54 -18.96
C TYR A 269 -9.40 -4.83 -19.78
N ALA A 270 -9.75 -4.42 -20.98
CA ALA A 270 -8.84 -3.72 -21.88
C ALA A 270 -8.47 -2.32 -21.39
N LYS A 271 -9.36 -1.68 -20.61
CA LYS A 271 -9.15 -0.38 -20.02
C LYS A 271 -9.69 -0.35 -18.60
N SER A 272 -8.96 0.29 -17.71
CA SER A 272 -9.46 0.68 -16.40
C SER A 272 -9.00 2.07 -16.06
N GLN A 273 -9.81 2.82 -15.32
CA GLN A 273 -9.48 4.14 -14.84
C GLN A 273 -10.17 4.40 -13.51
N GLY A 274 -9.62 5.28 -12.73
CA GLY A 274 -10.26 5.63 -11.48
C GLY A 274 -9.49 6.66 -10.69
N ALA A 275 -10.09 7.11 -9.61
CA ALA A 275 -9.48 8.03 -8.67
C ALA A 275 -9.86 7.69 -7.25
N TYR A 276 -8.97 8.01 -6.31
CA TYR A 276 -9.28 8.03 -4.89
C TYR A 276 -8.83 9.34 -4.26
N ALA A 277 -9.45 9.63 -3.12
CA ALA A 277 -9.00 10.64 -2.18
C ALA A 277 -9.05 10.06 -0.76
N LEU A 278 -8.01 10.31 0.00
CA LEU A 278 -7.82 9.91 1.38
C LEU A 278 -7.52 11.14 2.21
N GLY A 279 -8.11 11.24 3.40
CA GLY A 279 -7.79 12.28 4.38
C GLY A 279 -7.62 11.67 5.75
N SER A 280 -6.65 12.15 6.53
CA SER A 280 -6.43 11.69 7.90
C SER A 280 -6.09 12.83 8.85
N TYR A 281 -6.29 12.54 10.15
CA TYR A 281 -5.87 13.37 11.25
C TYR A 281 -5.23 12.53 12.35
N LEU A 282 -3.92 12.71 12.56
CA LEU A 282 -3.20 12.15 13.72
C LEU A 282 -3.34 13.11 14.90
N PHE A 283 -3.93 12.61 15.99
CA PHE A 283 -4.14 13.42 17.20
C PHE A 283 -2.81 13.75 17.90
N PRO A 284 -2.65 14.98 18.43
CA PRO A 284 -1.38 15.42 19.01
C PRO A 284 -1.03 14.71 20.32
N LYS A 285 -2.05 14.37 21.12
CA LYS A 285 -1.88 13.83 22.48
C LYS A 285 -1.61 12.34 22.42
N ALA A 286 -0.52 11.92 23.06
CA ALA A 286 -0.27 10.51 23.29
C ALA A 286 -1.27 9.93 24.31
N VAL A 287 -1.74 8.74 24.07
CA VAL A 287 -2.59 7.94 24.97
C VAL A 287 -1.87 6.62 25.19
N GLY A 288 -1.39 6.35 26.40
CA GLY A 288 -0.50 5.24 26.66
C GLY A 288 0.84 5.40 25.91
N ILE A 289 1.18 4.42 25.08
CA ILE A 289 2.46 4.39 24.34
C ILE A 289 2.37 4.92 22.91
N GLY A 290 1.20 5.38 22.44
CA GLY A 290 0.98 5.80 21.07
C GLY A 290 0.02 6.96 20.93
N LYS A 291 -0.35 7.27 19.68
CA LYS A 291 -1.30 8.31 19.29
C LYS A 291 -2.43 7.69 18.48
N PHE A 292 -3.62 8.24 18.59
CA PHE A 292 -4.73 7.86 17.72
C PHE A 292 -4.69 8.66 16.40
N GLU A 293 -5.20 8.03 15.37
CA GLU A 293 -5.42 8.61 14.06
C GLU A 293 -6.79 8.18 13.54
N ILE A 294 -7.49 9.10 12.89
CA ILE A 294 -8.67 8.80 12.10
C ILE A 294 -8.38 9.04 10.63
N LEU A 295 -8.86 8.15 9.76
CA LEU A 295 -8.67 8.22 8.33
C LEU A 295 -9.97 7.89 7.62
N GLY A 296 -10.26 8.61 6.53
CA GLY A 296 -11.33 8.32 5.60
C GLY A 296 -10.82 8.30 4.17
N LYS A 297 -11.32 7.34 3.37
CA LYS A 297 -10.99 7.20 1.94
C LYS A 297 -12.24 6.95 1.12
N TYR A 298 -12.28 7.55 -0.04
CA TYR A 298 -13.27 7.25 -1.07
C TYR A 298 -12.55 6.99 -2.39
N ALA A 299 -12.94 5.90 -3.07
CA ALA A 299 -12.40 5.51 -4.35
C ALA A 299 -13.51 5.14 -5.34
N LYS A 300 -13.28 5.44 -6.62
CA LYS A 300 -14.15 5.04 -7.72
C LYS A 300 -13.29 4.57 -8.88
N ALA A 301 -13.47 3.31 -9.26
CA ALA A 301 -12.83 2.69 -10.42
C ALA A 301 -13.87 2.31 -11.48
N GLU A 302 -13.47 2.38 -12.75
CA GLU A 302 -14.26 1.99 -13.91
C GLU A 302 -13.46 1.01 -14.76
N PHE A 303 -14.11 -0.09 -15.15
CA PHE A 303 -13.51 -1.16 -15.94
C PHE A 303 -14.28 -1.29 -17.25
N THR A 304 -13.57 -1.22 -18.38
CA THR A 304 -14.14 -1.28 -19.71
C THR A 304 -13.52 -2.42 -20.51
N HIS A 305 -14.38 -3.29 -21.03
CA HIS A 305 -14.00 -4.36 -21.96
C HIS A 305 -14.63 -4.06 -23.32
N GLY A 306 -13.90 -4.29 -24.43
CA GLY A 306 -14.33 -3.88 -25.75
C GLY A 306 -15.71 -4.41 -26.20
N ALA A 307 -16.14 -5.59 -25.74
CA ALA A 307 -17.43 -6.19 -26.04
C ALA A 307 -18.37 -6.33 -24.84
N THR A 308 -17.91 -6.02 -23.62
CA THR A 308 -18.67 -6.18 -22.39
C THR A 308 -19.05 -4.81 -21.83
N PRO A 309 -20.26 -4.61 -21.29
CA PRO A 309 -20.62 -3.35 -20.66
C PRO A 309 -19.64 -2.97 -19.55
N SER A 310 -19.28 -1.70 -19.49
CA SER A 310 -18.47 -1.15 -18.41
C SER A 310 -19.11 -1.43 -17.05
N TYR A 311 -18.28 -1.68 -16.03
CA TYR A 311 -18.76 -1.74 -14.67
C TYR A 311 -17.92 -0.87 -13.75
N ASN A 312 -18.50 -0.43 -12.64
CA ASN A 312 -17.87 0.46 -11.68
C ASN A 312 -17.76 -0.23 -10.32
N GLN A 313 -16.63 0.01 -9.67
CA GLN A 313 -16.41 -0.25 -8.25
C GLN A 313 -16.36 1.08 -7.51
N LYS A 314 -17.05 1.17 -6.37
CA LYS A 314 -16.92 2.28 -5.42
C LYS A 314 -16.53 1.70 -4.08
N THR A 315 -15.54 2.30 -3.43
CA THR A 315 -15.06 1.86 -2.13
C THR A 315 -15.06 3.05 -1.18
N THR A 316 -15.71 2.90 -0.04
CA THR A 316 -15.66 3.87 1.07
C THR A 316 -14.98 3.19 2.24
N GLU A 317 -13.98 3.84 2.83
CA GLU A 317 -13.22 3.29 3.94
C GLU A 317 -13.11 4.29 5.08
N VAL A 318 -13.18 3.79 6.32
CA VAL A 318 -12.92 4.54 7.55
C VAL A 318 -12.04 3.70 8.45
N ASN A 319 -10.95 4.28 8.95
CA ASN A 319 -10.00 3.63 9.83
C ASN A 319 -9.86 4.43 11.12
N PHE A 320 -9.69 3.72 12.22
CA PHE A 320 -9.30 4.27 13.50
C PHE A 320 -8.03 3.55 13.96
N ASN A 321 -6.91 4.23 13.86
CA ASN A 321 -5.58 3.66 14.02
C ASN A 321 -4.97 4.05 15.35
N TYR A 322 -4.10 3.18 15.90
CA TYR A 322 -3.28 3.46 17.06
C TYR A 322 -1.80 3.34 16.66
N ILE A 323 -1.14 4.50 16.52
CA ILE A 323 0.22 4.64 16.04
C ILE A 323 1.17 4.67 17.23
N ILE A 324 1.88 3.57 17.48
CA ILE A 324 2.82 3.43 18.60
C ILE A 324 4.16 4.05 18.22
N LYS A 325 4.70 3.65 17.07
CA LYS A 325 5.98 4.16 16.56
C LYS A 325 5.98 4.17 15.04
N GLN A 326 5.22 5.11 14.44
CA GLN A 326 5.10 5.26 12.99
C GLN A 326 4.86 3.91 12.29
N PHE A 327 5.62 3.59 11.23
CA PHE A 327 5.52 2.31 10.54
C PHE A 327 6.13 1.12 11.32
N LYS A 328 6.89 1.38 12.40
CA LYS A 328 7.59 0.32 13.14
C LYS A 328 6.64 -0.50 14.04
N ALA A 329 5.62 0.16 14.60
CA ALA A 329 4.63 -0.51 15.43
C ALA A 329 3.31 0.26 15.38
N ARG A 330 2.26 -0.37 14.86
CA ARG A 330 0.93 0.22 14.78
C ARG A 330 -0.16 -0.85 14.79
N VAL A 331 -1.30 -0.51 15.38
CA VAL A 331 -2.55 -1.26 15.28
C VAL A 331 -3.50 -0.44 14.43
N MET A 332 -4.07 -1.04 13.41
CA MET A 332 -4.93 -0.35 12.45
C MET A 332 -6.26 -1.07 12.39
N THR A 333 -7.36 -0.33 12.53
CA THR A 333 -8.69 -0.86 12.26
C THR A 333 -9.13 -0.37 10.90
N PHE A 334 -9.99 -1.13 10.25
CA PHE A 334 -10.60 -0.71 9.00
C PHE A 334 -12.08 -1.11 8.95
N TYR A 335 -12.88 -0.24 8.38
CA TYR A 335 -14.22 -0.54 7.88
C TYR A 335 -14.27 -0.11 6.42
N LYS A 336 -14.65 -1.03 5.55
CA LYS A 336 -14.61 -0.85 4.11
C LYS A 336 -15.93 -1.33 3.49
N ASP A 337 -16.62 -0.45 2.77
CA ASP A 337 -17.84 -0.77 2.01
C ASP A 337 -17.52 -0.69 0.52
N THR A 338 -17.67 -1.80 -0.20
CA THR A 338 -17.39 -1.93 -1.62
C THR A 338 -18.66 -2.22 -2.40
N ARG A 339 -18.98 -1.34 -3.34
CA ARG A 339 -20.19 -1.37 -4.15
C ARG A 339 -19.85 -1.50 -5.63
N PHE A 340 -20.51 -2.46 -6.27
CA PHE A 340 -20.45 -2.67 -7.72
C PHE A 340 -21.77 -2.34 -8.36
N ASN A 341 -21.76 -1.78 -9.58
CA ASN A 341 -23.00 -1.55 -10.31
C ASN A 341 -23.48 -2.79 -11.08
N ARG A 342 -22.63 -3.79 -11.27
CA ARG A 342 -22.88 -5.04 -12.02
C ARG A 342 -21.85 -6.11 -11.65
N VAL A 343 -22.11 -7.35 -12.05
CA VAL A 343 -21.20 -8.50 -12.14
C VAL A 343 -20.81 -9.11 -10.79
N GLU A 344 -20.50 -8.32 -9.81
CA GLU A 344 -20.03 -8.79 -8.49
C GLU A 344 -20.99 -8.35 -7.38
N PRO A 345 -21.19 -9.18 -6.34
CA PRO A 345 -21.97 -8.77 -5.18
C PRO A 345 -21.23 -7.65 -4.43
N ASN A 346 -22.00 -6.71 -3.91
CA ASN A 346 -21.47 -5.75 -2.96
C ASN A 346 -21.05 -6.47 -1.68
N PHE A 347 -20.14 -5.89 -0.95
CA PHE A 347 -19.73 -6.42 0.36
C PHE A 347 -19.19 -5.31 1.24
N TRP A 348 -19.24 -5.54 2.55
CA TRP A 348 -18.46 -4.74 3.48
C TRP A 348 -17.48 -5.62 4.25
N GLN A 349 -16.42 -4.99 4.72
CA GLN A 349 -15.37 -5.63 5.50
C GLN A 349 -15.06 -4.78 6.73
N ALA A 350 -14.79 -5.43 7.84
CA ALA A 350 -14.25 -4.77 9.03
C ALA A 350 -13.16 -5.63 9.63
N GLY A 351 -12.15 -4.99 10.18
CA GLY A 351 -11.06 -5.76 10.77
C GLY A 351 -10.08 -4.93 11.57
N VAL A 352 -9.10 -5.64 12.10
CA VAL A 352 -7.97 -5.08 12.84
C VAL A 352 -6.69 -5.74 12.37
N GLY A 353 -5.67 -4.94 12.10
CA GLY A 353 -4.34 -5.39 11.72
C GLY A 353 -3.28 -4.91 12.70
N LEU A 354 -2.27 -5.73 12.91
CA LEU A 354 -1.05 -5.43 13.66
C LEU A 354 0.13 -5.41 12.70
N GLN A 355 0.86 -4.31 12.68
CA GLN A 355 2.15 -4.21 12.00
C GLN A 355 3.27 -4.02 13.01
N ILE A 356 4.34 -4.79 12.82
CA ILE A 356 5.62 -4.62 13.50
C ILE A 356 6.72 -4.72 12.44
N GLN A 357 7.64 -3.76 12.43
CA GLN A 357 8.84 -3.86 11.60
C GLN A 357 10.05 -3.21 12.28
N MET A 358 11.21 -3.72 11.95
CA MET A 358 12.49 -3.30 12.50
C MET A 358 13.55 -3.17 11.41
#